data_584149dd79e0a2db721e00c046f153f2
#
_entry.id   584149dd79e0a2db721e00c046f153f2
#
_cell.length_a   1.000
_cell.length_b   1.000
_cell.length_c   1.000
_cell.angle_alpha   90.00
_cell.angle_beta   90.00
_cell.angle_gamma   90.00
#
_symmetry.space_group_name_H-M   'P 1'
#
loop_
_entity.id
_entity.type
_entity.pdbx_description
1 polymer ?
#
loop_
_entity_poly.entity_id
_entity_poly.type
_entity_poly.pdbx_seq_one_letter_code
_entity_poly.pdbx_strand_id
1 'polypeptide(L)'
;MSSTDARVTAEESAHFSAINPKQVFGEVMGELAERDRGLSVVVSDYGRRLNLDHMREVLPEGFVQCGIAEQNQVEVAAALANEGLTTFAPSYATFITGRVYDQIRVNLGMMRSPVALVGVSAGCESGMLGASHMALEDISLMRGVPNVEVFCPADNAELASVLRLLAAAPRPAYVRTNALDGVNLHPDGTTAVAGQAQRIFSPGGAPEVSLVATGTICSRAVEAARLLAADGVAAEVLEMLTVKPLDVSAVDALAAGGRRLVATVEEHSVVGGLGAAVAERLLEHGGAPALLRLGMPDAYQNADSQAALLERAGLTAAGIAARVRERLSRG
;
A
#
# COMPACT_ATOMS: atom_id res chain seq x y z
N MET A 1 -3.58 9.19 -21.98
CA MET A 1 -4.01 7.81 -21.63
C MET A 1 -5.38 7.88 -20.97
N SER A 2 -6.28 6.97 -21.27
CA SER A 2 -7.63 6.94 -20.66
C SER A 2 -7.63 6.09 -19.38
N SER A 3 -8.68 6.22 -18.53
CA SER A 3 -8.83 5.36 -17.33
C SER A 3 -8.86 3.85 -17.67
N THR A 4 -9.11 3.50 -18.93
CA THR A 4 -9.04 2.12 -19.44
C THR A 4 -7.61 1.57 -19.45
N ASP A 5 -6.58 2.42 -19.45
CA ASP A 5 -5.17 2.00 -19.47
C ASP A 5 -4.67 1.48 -18.12
N ALA A 6 -5.37 1.78 -17.02
CA ALA A 6 -5.04 1.28 -15.67
C ALA A 6 -5.57 -0.14 -15.39
N ARG A 7 -6.39 -0.70 -16.29
CA ARG A 7 -6.99 -2.02 -16.08
C ARG A 7 -5.95 -3.13 -16.17
N VAL A 8 -6.03 -4.06 -15.22
CA VAL A 8 -5.34 -5.35 -15.23
C VAL A 8 -6.39 -6.43 -15.50
N THR A 9 -6.14 -7.27 -16.49
CA THR A 9 -7.02 -8.40 -16.86
C THR A 9 -6.83 -9.59 -15.93
N ALA A 10 -7.70 -10.61 -16.01
CA ALA A 10 -7.53 -11.85 -15.25
C ALA A 10 -6.24 -12.60 -15.63
N GLU A 11 -5.85 -12.58 -16.92
CA GLU A 11 -4.61 -13.20 -17.39
C GLU A 11 -3.37 -12.49 -16.83
N GLU A 12 -3.33 -11.14 -16.86
CA GLU A 12 -2.27 -10.36 -16.26
C GLU A 12 -2.23 -10.53 -14.73
N SER A 13 -3.39 -10.63 -14.07
CA SER A 13 -3.46 -10.90 -12.63
C SER A 13 -2.82 -12.25 -12.27
N ALA A 14 -3.11 -13.29 -13.06
CA ALA A 14 -2.48 -14.59 -12.87
C ALA A 14 -0.96 -14.52 -13.09
N HIS A 15 -0.48 -13.79 -14.11
CA HIS A 15 0.94 -13.56 -14.36
C HIS A 15 1.60 -12.82 -13.20
N PHE A 16 1.06 -11.67 -12.81
CA PHE A 16 1.63 -10.84 -11.75
C PHE A 16 1.65 -11.53 -10.38
N SER A 17 0.68 -12.41 -10.09
CA SER A 17 0.69 -13.19 -8.84
C SER A 17 1.83 -14.20 -8.74
N ALA A 18 2.45 -14.56 -9.86
CA ALA A 18 3.56 -15.53 -9.92
C ALA A 18 4.95 -14.88 -9.80
N ILE A 19 5.05 -13.57 -9.81
CA ILE A 19 6.31 -12.82 -9.75
C ILE A 19 6.34 -11.90 -8.53
N ASN A 20 7.52 -11.38 -8.17
CA ASN A 20 7.64 -10.48 -7.02
C ASN A 20 7.31 -9.01 -7.39
N PRO A 21 6.97 -8.15 -6.43
CA PRO A 21 6.58 -6.74 -6.70
C PRO A 21 7.63 -5.93 -7.46
N LYS A 22 8.93 -6.25 -7.30
CA LYS A 22 10.02 -5.56 -8.00
C LYS A 22 10.06 -5.92 -9.48
N GLN A 23 9.70 -7.18 -9.81
CA GLN A 23 9.54 -7.61 -11.20
C GLN A 23 8.30 -6.97 -11.81
N VAL A 24 7.17 -6.91 -11.10
CA VAL A 24 5.97 -6.17 -11.55
C VAL A 24 6.32 -4.72 -11.88
N PHE A 25 7.04 -4.04 -10.99
CA PHE A 25 7.48 -2.67 -11.25
C PHE A 25 8.31 -2.57 -12.54
N GLY A 26 9.31 -3.44 -12.71
CA GLY A 26 10.16 -3.44 -13.91
C GLY A 26 9.40 -3.73 -15.20
N GLU A 27 8.49 -4.69 -15.19
CA GLU A 27 7.66 -5.03 -16.36
C GLU A 27 6.73 -3.89 -16.74
N VAL A 28 6.04 -3.28 -15.78
CA VAL A 28 5.17 -2.12 -16.04
C VAL A 28 5.97 -0.90 -16.53
N MET A 29 7.15 -0.63 -15.97
CA MET A 29 8.00 0.46 -16.45
C MET A 29 8.52 0.19 -17.87
N GLY A 30 8.84 -1.07 -18.21
CA GLY A 30 9.19 -1.47 -19.58
C GLY A 30 8.04 -1.26 -20.56
N GLU A 31 6.84 -1.71 -20.20
CA GLU A 31 5.61 -1.50 -21.00
C GLU A 31 5.33 0.00 -21.23
N LEU A 32 5.47 0.82 -20.20
CA LEU A 32 5.25 2.26 -20.29
C LEU A 32 6.32 2.95 -21.15
N ALA A 33 7.59 2.52 -21.06
CA ALA A 33 8.69 3.08 -21.86
C ALA A 33 8.50 2.86 -23.38
N GLU A 34 7.86 1.75 -23.77
CA GLU A 34 7.52 1.49 -25.17
C GLU A 34 6.48 2.48 -25.73
N ARG A 35 5.62 3.03 -24.86
CA ARG A 35 4.46 3.87 -25.24
C ARG A 35 4.64 5.34 -24.93
N ASP A 36 5.46 5.68 -23.93
CA ASP A 36 5.65 7.06 -23.46
C ASP A 36 7.13 7.43 -23.43
N ARG A 37 7.57 8.24 -24.41
CA ARG A 37 8.94 8.77 -24.46
C ARG A 37 9.23 9.83 -23.39
N GLY A 38 8.19 10.31 -22.71
CA GLY A 38 8.28 11.21 -21.56
C GLY A 38 8.39 10.49 -20.21
N LEU A 39 8.43 9.14 -20.18
CA LEU A 39 8.64 8.40 -18.95
C LEU A 39 10.03 8.64 -18.36
N SER A 40 10.09 8.86 -17.06
CA SER A 40 11.34 8.97 -16.28
C SER A 40 11.28 8.12 -15.03
N VAL A 41 12.33 7.32 -14.81
CA VAL A 41 12.52 6.54 -13.57
C VAL A 41 13.82 6.98 -12.91
N VAL A 42 13.69 7.69 -11.79
CA VAL A 42 14.80 8.25 -11.03
C VAL A 42 15.11 7.34 -9.84
N VAL A 43 16.29 6.75 -9.80
CA VAL A 43 16.70 5.80 -8.75
C VAL A 43 17.88 6.31 -7.94
N SER A 44 18.04 5.85 -6.70
CA SER A 44 19.28 5.99 -5.95
C SER A 44 20.35 5.02 -6.50
N ASP A 45 20.61 3.90 -5.83
CA ASP A 45 21.49 2.82 -6.30
C ASP A 45 20.72 1.50 -6.56
N TYR A 46 19.40 1.54 -6.42
CA TYR A 46 18.52 0.38 -6.35
C TYR A 46 18.11 -0.19 -7.73
N GLY A 47 18.50 0.45 -8.84
CA GLY A 47 17.99 0.19 -10.19
C GLY A 47 18.08 -1.28 -10.66
N ARG A 48 19.17 -2.01 -10.35
CA ARG A 48 19.32 -3.41 -10.75
C ARG A 48 18.33 -4.36 -10.05
N ARG A 49 17.86 -4.02 -8.85
CA ARG A 49 16.94 -4.85 -8.08
C ARG A 49 15.47 -4.67 -8.49
N LEU A 50 15.19 -3.69 -9.35
CA LEU A 50 13.86 -3.33 -9.82
C LEU A 50 13.52 -3.88 -11.20
N ASN A 51 14.39 -4.76 -11.77
CA ASN A 51 14.19 -5.35 -13.10
C ASN A 51 13.97 -4.32 -14.22
N LEU A 52 14.71 -3.21 -14.20
CA LEU A 52 14.56 -2.10 -15.14
C LEU A 52 15.39 -2.29 -16.44
N ASP A 53 15.94 -3.46 -16.71
CA ASP A 53 16.84 -3.66 -17.84
C ASP A 53 16.11 -3.40 -19.17
N HIS A 54 14.89 -3.92 -19.35
CA HIS A 54 14.09 -3.67 -20.55
C HIS A 54 13.75 -2.17 -20.73
N MET A 55 13.30 -1.51 -19.66
CA MET A 55 13.04 -0.06 -19.68
C MET A 55 14.30 0.73 -20.13
N ARG A 56 15.46 0.37 -19.62
CA ARG A 56 16.74 1.02 -19.95
C ARG A 56 17.20 0.77 -21.40
N GLU A 57 16.86 -0.39 -21.96
CA GLU A 57 17.12 -0.69 -23.37
C GLU A 57 16.22 0.12 -24.31
N VAL A 58 14.93 0.22 -23.95
CA VAL A 58 13.92 0.91 -24.77
C VAL A 58 14.02 2.43 -24.65
N LEU A 59 14.28 2.94 -23.44
CA LEU A 59 14.29 4.38 -23.12
C LEU A 59 15.48 4.73 -22.20
N PRO A 60 16.73 4.64 -22.70
CA PRO A 60 17.91 4.88 -21.87
C PRO A 60 17.95 6.29 -21.27
N GLU A 61 17.46 7.30 -21.98
CA GLU A 61 17.36 8.69 -21.50
C GLU A 61 16.33 8.88 -20.37
N GLY A 62 15.37 7.98 -20.23
CA GLY A 62 14.38 7.99 -19.15
C GLY A 62 14.90 7.40 -17.84
N PHE A 63 16.07 6.77 -17.83
CA PHE A 63 16.67 6.19 -16.64
C PHE A 63 17.71 7.12 -16.01
N VAL A 64 17.45 7.62 -14.81
CA VAL A 64 18.34 8.51 -14.06
C VAL A 64 18.78 7.86 -12.76
N GLN A 65 20.09 7.77 -12.53
CA GLN A 65 20.66 7.22 -11.30
C GLN A 65 21.40 8.29 -10.52
N CYS A 66 20.96 8.57 -9.30
CA CYS A 66 21.49 9.62 -8.42
C CYS A 66 22.57 9.13 -7.44
N GLY A 67 22.80 7.82 -7.34
CA GLY A 67 23.60 7.23 -6.28
C GLY A 67 22.83 7.16 -4.93
N ILE A 68 23.50 6.79 -3.83
CA ILE A 68 22.90 6.72 -2.49
C ILE A 68 22.69 8.16 -1.95
N ALA A 69 21.70 8.84 -2.52
CA ALA A 69 21.39 10.24 -2.27
C ALA A 69 19.88 10.49 -2.49
N GLU A 70 19.02 9.90 -1.66
CA GLU A 70 17.58 9.93 -1.84
C GLU A 70 16.98 11.35 -1.77
N GLN A 71 17.59 12.28 -1.04
CA GLN A 71 17.19 13.69 -1.07
C GLN A 71 17.35 14.27 -2.48
N ASN A 72 18.53 14.06 -3.11
CA ASN A 72 18.77 14.48 -4.48
C ASN A 72 17.87 13.73 -5.48
N GLN A 73 17.57 12.45 -5.23
CA GLN A 73 16.63 11.67 -6.04
C GLN A 73 15.24 12.33 -6.09
N VAL A 74 14.70 12.77 -4.96
CA VAL A 74 13.39 13.45 -4.91
C VAL A 74 13.44 14.81 -5.61
N GLU A 75 14.52 15.59 -5.44
CA GLU A 75 14.68 16.88 -6.09
C GLU A 75 14.76 16.74 -7.63
N VAL A 76 15.56 15.77 -8.11
CA VAL A 76 15.69 15.49 -9.55
C VAL A 76 14.35 14.99 -10.10
N ALA A 77 13.68 14.07 -9.42
CA ALA A 77 12.38 13.58 -9.84
C ALA A 77 11.33 14.69 -9.93
N ALA A 78 11.31 15.60 -8.94
CA ALA A 78 10.39 16.73 -8.93
C ALA A 78 10.68 17.71 -10.07
N ALA A 79 11.96 17.99 -10.36
CA ALA A 79 12.35 18.84 -11.48
C ALA A 79 11.89 18.26 -12.82
N LEU A 80 12.13 16.96 -13.06
CA LEU A 80 11.71 16.28 -14.30
C LEU A 80 10.18 16.26 -14.43
N ALA A 81 9.46 15.98 -13.35
CA ALA A 81 8.00 15.98 -13.34
C ALA A 81 7.42 17.38 -13.62
N ASN A 82 8.04 18.44 -13.12
CA ASN A 82 7.63 19.83 -13.39
C ASN A 82 7.89 20.26 -14.85
N GLU A 83 8.85 19.61 -15.52
CA GLU A 83 9.07 19.77 -16.99
C GLU A 83 8.09 18.94 -17.82
N GLY A 84 7.15 18.21 -17.18
CA GLY A 84 6.09 17.48 -17.85
C GLY A 84 6.39 16.01 -18.11
N LEU A 85 7.45 15.44 -17.51
CA LEU A 85 7.73 14.01 -17.63
C LEU A 85 6.88 13.19 -16.64
N THR A 86 6.45 12.02 -17.07
CA THR A 86 5.82 11.00 -16.21
C THR A 86 6.89 10.37 -15.33
N THR A 87 6.95 10.76 -14.05
CA THR A 87 8.12 10.49 -13.22
C THR A 87 7.82 9.55 -12.05
N PHE A 88 8.58 8.45 -11.98
CA PHE A 88 8.60 7.51 -10.85
C PHE A 88 9.93 7.57 -10.11
N ALA A 89 9.90 7.52 -8.76
CA ALA A 89 11.09 7.54 -7.93
C ALA A 89 11.06 6.39 -6.90
N PRO A 90 11.54 5.19 -7.28
CA PRO A 90 11.58 4.03 -6.39
C PRO A 90 12.84 4.00 -5.51
N SER A 91 12.68 3.67 -4.22
CA SER A 91 13.75 3.32 -3.30
C SER A 91 13.21 2.48 -2.14
N TYR A 92 14.05 2.03 -1.19
CA TYR A 92 13.54 1.43 0.04
C TYR A 92 12.53 2.36 0.72
N ALA A 93 11.40 1.79 1.16
CA ALA A 93 10.29 2.55 1.73
C ALA A 93 10.75 3.49 2.87
N THR A 94 11.59 3.00 3.79
CA THR A 94 12.11 3.80 4.89
C THR A 94 12.99 4.97 4.42
N PHE A 95 13.71 4.83 3.30
CA PHE A 95 14.62 5.87 2.83
C PHE A 95 13.91 6.89 1.92
N ILE A 96 12.95 6.44 1.10
CA ILE A 96 12.18 7.35 0.24
C ILE A 96 11.04 8.07 1.00
N THR A 97 10.89 7.83 2.29
CA THR A 97 9.90 8.51 3.14
C THR A 97 10.57 9.28 4.28
N GLY A 98 11.08 8.61 5.31
CA GLY A 98 11.61 9.24 6.51
C GLY A 98 12.85 10.10 6.26
N ARG A 99 13.83 9.59 5.47
CA ARG A 99 15.10 10.32 5.17
C ARG A 99 14.88 11.59 4.38
N VAL A 100 13.85 11.65 3.54
CA VAL A 100 13.60 12.70 2.55
C VAL A 100 12.30 13.46 2.81
N TYR A 101 11.83 13.43 4.06
CA TYR A 101 10.50 13.95 4.41
C TYR A 101 10.36 15.45 4.10
N ASP A 102 11.40 16.26 4.31
CA ASP A 102 11.36 17.69 4.00
C ASP A 102 11.30 17.94 2.49
N GLN A 103 12.08 17.19 1.69
CA GLN A 103 12.03 17.28 0.22
C GLN A 103 10.64 16.90 -0.30
N ILE A 104 10.00 15.86 0.25
CA ILE A 104 8.62 15.49 -0.12
C ILE A 104 7.65 16.60 0.26
N ARG A 105 7.77 17.14 1.47
CA ARG A 105 6.90 18.20 1.96
C ARG A 105 6.93 19.43 1.07
N VAL A 106 8.11 19.83 0.61
CA VAL A 106 8.28 20.97 -0.28
C VAL A 106 7.84 20.64 -1.70
N ASN A 107 8.43 19.63 -2.33
CA ASN A 107 8.22 19.37 -3.75
C ASN A 107 6.83 18.76 -4.04
N LEU A 108 6.48 17.67 -3.36
CA LEU A 108 5.22 16.98 -3.63
C LEU A 108 4.04 17.65 -2.90
N GLY A 109 4.25 18.07 -1.65
CA GLY A 109 3.20 18.68 -0.83
C GLY A 109 2.87 20.11 -1.22
N MET A 110 3.86 21.01 -1.18
CA MET A 110 3.65 22.45 -1.41
C MET A 110 3.62 22.79 -2.90
N MET A 111 4.61 22.34 -3.68
CA MET A 111 4.71 22.61 -5.12
C MET A 111 3.82 21.72 -5.96
N ARG A 112 3.33 20.60 -5.40
CA ARG A 112 2.49 19.61 -6.08
C ARG A 112 3.15 18.98 -7.31
N SER A 113 4.47 18.82 -7.28
CA SER A 113 5.20 18.14 -8.36
C SER A 113 4.63 16.72 -8.54
N PRO A 114 4.19 16.33 -9.74
CA PRO A 114 3.44 15.09 -9.97
C PRO A 114 4.36 13.86 -10.03
N VAL A 115 5.06 13.58 -8.94
CA VAL A 115 5.97 12.45 -8.78
C VAL A 115 5.27 11.30 -8.08
N ALA A 116 5.41 10.09 -8.63
CA ALA A 116 5.06 8.85 -7.95
C ALA A 116 6.29 8.29 -7.20
N LEU A 117 6.34 8.49 -5.89
CA LEU A 117 7.33 7.81 -5.04
C LEU A 117 6.92 6.35 -4.85
N VAL A 118 7.85 5.42 -5.03
CA VAL A 118 7.56 3.98 -4.84
C VAL A 118 8.43 3.44 -3.71
N GLY A 119 7.81 3.22 -2.55
CA GLY A 119 8.44 2.65 -1.38
C GLY A 119 8.50 1.14 -1.48
N VAL A 120 9.68 0.61 -1.78
CA VAL A 120 9.93 -0.83 -1.96
C VAL A 120 10.32 -1.47 -0.64
N SER A 121 9.93 -2.73 -0.45
CA SER A 121 10.23 -3.52 0.75
C SER A 121 9.73 -2.83 2.04
N ALA A 122 8.51 -2.33 2.00
CA ALA A 122 7.85 -1.71 3.14
C ALA A 122 7.48 -2.72 4.24
N GLY A 123 7.05 -2.22 5.38
CA GLY A 123 6.70 -3.06 6.53
C GLY A 123 7.90 -3.83 7.06
N CYS A 124 7.72 -5.11 7.27
CA CYS A 124 8.71 -6.04 7.80
C CYS A 124 9.45 -6.85 6.71
N GLU A 125 9.24 -6.60 5.41
CA GLU A 125 9.86 -7.38 4.33
C GLU A 125 11.39 -7.42 4.45
N SER A 126 12.02 -6.31 4.81
CA SER A 126 13.45 -6.24 5.05
C SER A 126 13.86 -6.52 6.50
N GLY A 127 13.03 -7.28 7.24
CA GLY A 127 13.22 -7.55 8.67
C GLY A 127 14.56 -8.14 9.05
N MET A 128 15.16 -8.98 8.18
CA MET A 128 16.50 -9.54 8.38
C MET A 128 17.61 -8.48 8.43
N LEU A 129 17.37 -7.29 7.89
CA LEU A 129 18.31 -6.15 7.96
C LEU A 129 18.12 -5.30 9.22
N GLY A 130 17.13 -5.63 10.04
CA GLY A 130 16.82 -4.95 11.30
C GLY A 130 16.00 -3.66 11.11
N ALA A 131 15.78 -2.97 12.24
CA ALA A 131 14.88 -1.82 12.33
C ALA A 131 15.20 -0.68 11.36
N SER A 132 16.45 -0.50 10.96
CA SER A 132 16.87 0.55 10.03
C SER A 132 16.32 0.37 8.61
N HIS A 133 15.81 -0.82 8.26
CA HIS A 133 15.27 -1.14 6.95
C HIS A 133 13.78 -1.53 6.99
N MET A 134 13.18 -1.59 8.17
CA MET A 134 11.74 -1.80 8.34
C MET A 134 11.02 -0.45 8.25
N ALA A 135 10.13 -0.29 7.26
CA ALA A 135 9.31 0.91 7.13
C ALA A 135 7.97 0.69 7.84
N LEU A 136 7.90 1.04 9.11
CA LEU A 136 6.72 0.88 9.96
C LEU A 136 6.02 2.21 10.27
N GLU A 137 6.54 3.32 9.76
CA GLU A 137 6.02 4.68 9.93
C GLU A 137 5.75 5.40 8.59
N ASP A 138 5.99 4.76 7.45
CA ASP A 138 5.89 5.32 6.12
C ASP A 138 4.49 5.86 5.79
N ILE A 139 3.43 5.08 6.09
CA ILE A 139 2.03 5.53 5.89
C ILE A 139 1.75 6.77 6.74
N SER A 140 2.14 6.78 8.02
CA SER A 140 1.87 7.91 8.92
C SER A 140 2.57 9.18 8.46
N LEU A 141 3.81 9.09 8.00
CA LEU A 141 4.57 10.21 7.45
C LEU A 141 3.89 10.76 6.19
N MET A 142 3.55 9.90 5.25
CA MET A 142 2.98 10.33 3.96
C MET A 142 1.54 10.84 4.11
N ARG A 143 0.74 10.28 5.02
CA ARG A 143 -0.59 10.82 5.36
C ARG A 143 -0.51 12.27 5.85
N GLY A 144 0.53 12.61 6.60
CA GLY A 144 0.75 13.95 7.16
C GLY A 144 1.08 15.02 6.12
N VAL A 145 1.50 14.65 4.90
CA VAL A 145 1.86 15.63 3.87
C VAL A 145 0.61 16.02 3.05
N PRO A 146 0.15 17.28 3.05
CA PRO A 146 -0.94 17.73 2.19
C PRO A 146 -0.67 17.43 0.70
N ASN A 147 -1.74 17.17 -0.06
CA ASN A 147 -1.72 16.90 -1.51
C ASN A 147 -1.06 15.60 -1.97
N VAL A 148 -0.42 14.82 -1.11
CA VAL A 148 0.16 13.52 -1.46
C VAL A 148 -0.87 12.41 -1.22
N GLU A 149 -1.15 11.61 -2.25
CA GLU A 149 -1.96 10.39 -2.14
C GLU A 149 -1.10 9.23 -1.60
N VAL A 150 -1.71 8.31 -0.87
CA VAL A 150 -1.03 7.14 -0.27
C VAL A 150 -1.73 5.87 -0.71
N PHE A 151 -1.08 5.12 -1.60
CA PHE A 151 -1.54 3.84 -2.13
C PHE A 151 -0.82 2.68 -1.44
N CYS A 152 -1.56 1.68 -1.04
CA CYS A 152 -1.08 0.45 -0.42
C CYS A 152 -1.71 -0.76 -1.12
N PRO A 153 -1.27 -1.15 -2.32
CA PRO A 153 -1.82 -2.28 -3.06
C PRO A 153 -1.81 -3.58 -2.26
N ALA A 154 -2.91 -4.34 -2.33
CA ALA A 154 -3.06 -5.59 -1.59
C ALA A 154 -2.41 -6.78 -2.30
N ASP A 155 -2.22 -6.70 -3.61
CA ASP A 155 -1.51 -7.69 -4.41
C ASP A 155 -0.79 -7.06 -5.61
N ASN A 156 -0.12 -7.90 -6.37
CA ASN A 156 0.68 -7.47 -7.52
C ASN A 156 -0.16 -7.01 -8.72
N ALA A 157 -1.37 -7.52 -8.89
CA ALA A 157 -2.29 -7.04 -9.93
C ALA A 157 -2.73 -5.60 -9.64
N GLU A 158 -3.04 -5.32 -8.39
CA GLU A 158 -3.41 -3.98 -7.96
C GLU A 158 -2.22 -3.02 -8.02
N LEU A 159 -0.99 -3.49 -7.68
CA LEU A 159 0.23 -2.71 -7.87
C LEU A 159 0.40 -2.28 -9.32
N ALA A 160 0.30 -3.22 -10.28
CA ALA A 160 0.40 -2.90 -11.71
C ALA A 160 -0.65 -1.87 -12.14
N SER A 161 -1.88 -2.03 -11.67
CA SER A 161 -2.98 -1.09 -11.93
C SER A 161 -2.70 0.30 -11.38
N VAL A 162 -2.16 0.43 -10.15
CA VAL A 162 -1.77 1.72 -9.54
C VAL A 162 -0.66 2.40 -10.34
N LEU A 163 0.37 1.65 -10.76
CA LEU A 163 1.47 2.21 -11.56
C LEU A 163 0.97 2.76 -12.89
N ARG A 164 0.11 2.02 -13.60
CA ARG A 164 -0.55 2.46 -14.84
C ARG A 164 -1.47 3.66 -14.61
N LEU A 165 -2.22 3.68 -13.50
CA LEU A 165 -3.06 4.82 -13.10
C LEU A 165 -2.24 6.10 -12.92
N LEU A 166 -1.11 6.02 -12.22
CA LEU A 166 -0.25 7.16 -11.96
C LEU A 166 0.51 7.62 -13.21
N ALA A 167 0.80 6.72 -14.14
CA ALA A 167 1.34 7.08 -15.45
C ALA A 167 0.29 7.81 -16.33
N ALA A 168 -0.96 7.33 -16.32
CA ALA A 168 -2.05 7.93 -17.09
C ALA A 168 -2.51 9.29 -16.56
N ALA A 169 -2.38 9.52 -15.26
CA ALA A 169 -2.77 10.76 -14.57
C ALA A 169 -1.75 11.11 -13.48
N PRO A 170 -0.58 11.66 -13.85
CA PRO A 170 0.50 11.98 -12.93
C PRO A 170 0.06 12.96 -11.84
N ARG A 171 0.40 12.65 -10.60
CA ARG A 171 0.10 13.45 -9.42
C ARG A 171 1.00 13.08 -8.25
N PRO A 172 1.13 13.94 -7.22
CA PRO A 172 1.92 13.61 -6.04
C PRO A 172 1.37 12.36 -5.36
N ALA A 173 2.13 11.28 -5.34
CA ALA A 173 1.70 10.01 -4.76
C ALA A 173 2.86 9.25 -4.09
N TYR A 174 2.52 8.47 -3.09
CA TYR A 174 3.35 7.44 -2.52
C TYR A 174 2.69 6.07 -2.72
N VAL A 175 3.40 5.14 -3.33
CA VAL A 175 2.97 3.76 -3.55
C VAL A 175 3.80 2.86 -2.65
N ARG A 176 3.15 2.20 -1.73
CA ARG A 176 3.77 1.30 -0.76
C ARG A 176 3.76 -0.12 -1.30
N THR A 177 4.93 -0.75 -1.42
CA THR A 177 5.02 -2.14 -1.87
C THR A 177 5.79 -3.00 -0.90
N ASN A 178 5.29 -4.20 -0.66
CA ASN A 178 6.00 -5.27 0.03
C ASN A 178 5.59 -6.63 -0.56
N ALA A 179 6.45 -7.63 -0.40
CA ALA A 179 6.19 -8.97 -0.91
C ALA A 179 5.37 -9.79 0.08
N LEU A 180 4.35 -10.47 -0.45
CA LEU A 180 3.78 -11.70 0.11
C LEU A 180 3.61 -12.67 -1.04
N ASP A 181 4.30 -13.81 -0.98
CA ASP A 181 4.33 -14.78 -2.06
C ASP A 181 2.95 -15.38 -2.35
N GLY A 182 2.62 -15.50 -3.64
CA GLY A 182 1.47 -16.25 -4.14
C GLY A 182 0.10 -15.65 -3.80
N VAL A 183 0.03 -14.40 -3.35
CA VAL A 183 -1.24 -13.74 -3.07
C VAL A 183 -1.86 -13.22 -4.35
N ASN A 184 -3.09 -13.66 -4.63
CA ASN A 184 -3.94 -13.11 -5.68
C ASN A 184 -5.34 -12.85 -5.09
N LEU A 185 -5.61 -11.60 -4.75
CA LEU A 185 -6.90 -11.15 -4.22
C LEU A 185 -7.83 -10.65 -5.33
N HIS A 186 -7.28 -10.39 -6.52
CA HIS A 186 -8.00 -9.89 -7.70
C HIS A 186 -7.88 -10.87 -8.89
N PRO A 187 -8.31 -12.13 -8.76
CA PRO A 187 -8.13 -13.15 -9.80
C PRO A 187 -8.87 -12.83 -11.12
N ASP A 188 -9.92 -12.03 -11.05
CA ASP A 188 -10.70 -11.59 -12.22
C ASP A 188 -10.14 -10.30 -12.86
N GLY A 189 -8.99 -9.84 -12.37
CA GLY A 189 -8.39 -8.56 -12.71
C GLY A 189 -8.90 -7.41 -11.84
N THR A 190 -8.30 -6.23 -12.02
CA THR A 190 -8.64 -5.05 -11.22
C THR A 190 -8.43 -3.75 -11.98
N THR A 191 -9.01 -2.68 -11.46
CA THR A 191 -8.72 -1.30 -11.88
C THR A 191 -8.63 -0.44 -10.62
N ALA A 192 -7.45 0.10 -10.37
CA ALA A 192 -7.19 0.95 -9.21
C ALA A 192 -8.01 2.25 -9.26
N VAL A 193 -8.71 2.55 -8.17
CA VAL A 193 -9.46 3.79 -7.98
C VAL A 193 -9.12 4.38 -6.62
N ALA A 194 -8.49 5.56 -6.62
CA ALA A 194 -8.16 6.26 -5.38
C ALA A 194 -9.43 6.63 -4.59
N GLY A 195 -9.40 6.43 -3.28
CA GLY A 195 -10.51 6.75 -2.39
C GLY A 195 -11.70 5.80 -2.47
N GLN A 196 -11.51 4.61 -3.05
CA GLN A 196 -12.55 3.58 -3.13
C GLN A 196 -12.09 2.29 -2.45
N ALA A 197 -12.87 1.85 -1.44
CA ALA A 197 -12.67 0.58 -0.77
C ALA A 197 -13.29 -0.56 -1.59
N GLN A 198 -12.70 -1.75 -1.51
CA GLN A 198 -13.24 -2.94 -2.11
C GLN A 198 -13.61 -3.99 -1.05
N ARG A 199 -14.78 -4.64 -1.21
CA ARG A 199 -15.12 -5.79 -0.38
C ARG A 199 -14.52 -7.05 -1.02
N ILE A 200 -13.40 -7.51 -0.50
CA ILE A 200 -12.67 -8.68 -1.01
C ILE A 200 -13.10 -10.00 -0.36
N PHE A 201 -13.90 -9.93 0.71
CA PHE A 201 -14.52 -11.11 1.33
C PHE A 201 -15.86 -10.75 1.98
N SER A 202 -16.86 -11.65 1.80
CA SER A 202 -18.20 -11.52 2.39
C SER A 202 -18.61 -12.81 3.09
N PRO A 203 -19.22 -12.74 4.29
CA PRO A 203 -19.67 -13.93 5.02
C PRO A 203 -21.00 -14.54 4.49
N GLY A 204 -21.56 -14.00 3.41
CA GLY A 204 -22.85 -14.49 2.88
C GLY A 204 -24.10 -14.00 3.59
N GLY A 205 -23.97 -13.10 4.58
CA GLY A 205 -25.05 -12.50 5.35
C GLY A 205 -24.67 -11.12 5.88
N ALA A 206 -25.47 -10.57 6.79
CA ALA A 206 -25.14 -9.30 7.44
C ALA A 206 -23.90 -9.48 8.33
N PRO A 207 -22.80 -8.75 8.09
CA PRO A 207 -21.60 -8.89 8.90
C PRO A 207 -21.78 -8.26 10.28
N GLU A 208 -21.33 -8.95 11.32
CA GLU A 208 -21.21 -8.38 12.68
C GLU A 208 -19.82 -7.80 12.93
N VAL A 209 -18.81 -8.22 12.15
CA VAL A 209 -17.42 -7.73 12.20
C VAL A 209 -17.00 -7.27 10.82
N SER A 210 -16.35 -6.11 10.74
CA SER A 210 -15.66 -5.68 9.53
C SER A 210 -14.16 -5.60 9.80
N LEU A 211 -13.38 -6.40 9.06
CA LEU A 211 -11.93 -6.28 9.00
C LEU A 211 -11.60 -5.27 7.90
N VAL A 212 -11.01 -4.14 8.26
CA VAL A 212 -10.58 -3.08 7.32
C VAL A 212 -9.07 -3.18 7.18
N ALA A 213 -8.59 -3.59 6.03
CA ALA A 213 -7.18 -3.89 5.83
C ALA A 213 -6.58 -3.07 4.66
N THR A 214 -5.25 -2.91 4.65
CA THR A 214 -4.54 -2.23 3.56
C THR A 214 -3.21 -2.90 3.27
N GLY A 215 -2.83 -2.95 2.00
CA GLY A 215 -1.61 -3.61 1.55
C GLY A 215 -1.72 -5.14 1.62
N THR A 216 -0.59 -5.81 1.46
CA THR A 216 -0.53 -7.28 1.33
C THR A 216 -1.08 -8.06 2.52
N ILE A 217 -1.18 -7.43 3.70
CA ILE A 217 -1.78 -8.05 4.91
C ILE A 217 -3.29 -8.34 4.72
N CYS A 218 -3.93 -7.79 3.69
CA CYS A 218 -5.32 -8.10 3.32
C CYS A 218 -5.55 -9.60 3.14
N SER A 219 -4.58 -10.34 2.63
CA SER A 219 -4.64 -11.79 2.50
C SER A 219 -4.85 -12.48 3.84
N ARG A 220 -4.14 -12.05 4.88
CA ARG A 220 -4.27 -12.60 6.23
C ARG A 220 -5.58 -12.18 6.90
N ALA A 221 -6.10 -11.00 6.57
CA ALA A 221 -7.43 -10.57 7.00
C ALA A 221 -8.53 -11.48 6.39
N VAL A 222 -8.41 -11.84 5.10
CA VAL A 222 -9.34 -12.78 4.43
C VAL A 222 -9.28 -14.17 5.10
N GLU A 223 -8.08 -14.70 5.35
CA GLU A 223 -7.92 -15.97 6.05
C GLU A 223 -8.50 -15.90 7.48
N ALA A 224 -8.27 -14.81 8.20
CA ALA A 224 -8.83 -14.60 9.53
C ALA A 224 -10.37 -14.55 9.50
N ALA A 225 -10.97 -13.90 8.49
CA ALA A 225 -12.42 -13.88 8.33
C ALA A 225 -13.00 -15.28 8.08
N ARG A 226 -12.29 -16.13 7.33
CA ARG A 226 -12.67 -17.55 7.15
C ARG A 226 -12.61 -18.34 8.45
N LEU A 227 -11.57 -18.12 9.28
CA LEU A 227 -11.46 -18.74 10.60
C LEU A 227 -12.58 -18.27 11.54
N LEU A 228 -12.93 -16.99 11.52
CA LEU A 228 -14.04 -16.43 12.26
C LEU A 228 -15.38 -17.03 11.83
N ALA A 229 -15.59 -17.19 10.51
CA ALA A 229 -16.80 -17.81 9.98
C ALA A 229 -16.96 -19.27 10.43
N ALA A 230 -15.88 -20.05 10.53
CA ALA A 230 -15.89 -21.40 11.05
C ALA A 230 -16.34 -21.46 12.53
N ASP A 231 -16.14 -20.39 13.29
CA ASP A 231 -16.58 -20.24 14.68
C ASP A 231 -17.96 -19.54 14.79
N GLY A 232 -18.65 -19.32 13.67
CA GLY A 232 -19.99 -18.70 13.64
C GLY A 232 -19.99 -17.17 13.72
N VAL A 233 -18.82 -16.52 13.59
CA VAL A 233 -18.70 -15.06 13.57
C VAL A 233 -18.72 -14.54 12.12
N ALA A 234 -19.76 -13.80 11.75
CA ALA A 234 -19.91 -13.23 10.42
C ALA A 234 -18.98 -12.02 10.22
N ALA A 235 -17.83 -12.25 9.59
CA ALA A 235 -16.82 -11.22 9.32
C ALA A 235 -16.69 -10.95 7.81
N GLU A 236 -16.74 -9.67 7.40
CA GLU A 236 -16.37 -9.21 6.07
C GLU A 236 -14.95 -8.66 6.06
N VAL A 237 -14.35 -8.55 4.87
CA VAL A 237 -13.07 -7.84 4.68
C VAL A 237 -13.25 -6.73 3.66
N LEU A 238 -12.95 -5.51 4.09
CA LEU A 238 -12.85 -4.33 3.24
C LEU A 238 -11.38 -3.99 3.07
N GLU A 239 -10.95 -3.98 1.83
CA GLU A 239 -9.64 -3.50 1.43
C GLU A 239 -9.68 -2.00 1.20
N MET A 240 -8.71 -1.29 1.76
CA MET A 240 -8.44 0.12 1.53
C MET A 240 -7.17 0.25 0.67
N LEU A 241 -7.32 0.28 -0.66
CA LEU A 241 -6.21 0.55 -1.58
C LEU A 241 -5.51 1.85 -1.22
N THR A 242 -6.26 2.89 -0.91
CA THR A 242 -5.69 4.17 -0.47
C THR A 242 -6.01 4.43 1.00
N VAL A 243 -4.94 4.80 1.74
CA VAL A 243 -5.10 5.33 3.10
C VAL A 243 -5.34 6.85 3.04
N LYS A 244 -4.93 7.48 1.93
CA LYS A 244 -5.23 8.88 1.59
C LYS A 244 -5.34 9.03 0.07
N PRO A 245 -6.48 9.48 -0.49
CA PRO A 245 -7.72 9.72 0.25
C PRO A 245 -8.30 8.43 0.84
N LEU A 246 -8.88 8.53 2.04
CA LEU A 246 -9.65 7.44 2.63
C LEU A 246 -11.02 7.36 1.94
N ASP A 247 -11.55 6.15 1.75
CA ASP A 247 -12.96 6.01 1.38
C ASP A 247 -13.86 6.36 2.56
N VAL A 248 -14.21 7.64 2.65
CA VAL A 248 -15.06 8.17 3.72
C VAL A 248 -16.42 7.51 3.71
N SER A 249 -16.98 7.23 2.52
CA SER A 249 -18.33 6.65 2.40
C SER A 249 -18.36 5.20 2.91
N ALA A 250 -17.31 4.43 2.66
CA ALA A 250 -17.18 3.08 3.19
C ALA A 250 -17.08 3.09 4.73
N VAL A 251 -16.27 4.00 5.30
CA VAL A 251 -16.14 4.12 6.75
C VAL A 251 -17.45 4.59 7.41
N ASP A 252 -18.17 5.52 6.79
CA ASP A 252 -19.48 5.98 7.25
C ASP A 252 -20.50 4.84 7.25
N ALA A 253 -20.47 3.99 6.25
CA ALA A 253 -21.32 2.80 6.19
C ALA A 253 -21.00 1.77 7.29
N LEU A 254 -19.75 1.70 7.76
CA LEU A 254 -19.38 0.88 8.92
C LEU A 254 -19.99 1.44 10.21
N ALA A 255 -19.98 2.75 10.38
CA ALA A 255 -20.58 3.41 11.55
C ALA A 255 -22.10 3.19 11.62
N ALA A 256 -22.79 3.34 10.47
CA ALA A 256 -24.25 3.22 10.38
C ALA A 256 -24.77 1.75 10.36
N GLY A 257 -23.91 0.79 10.01
CA GLY A 257 -24.34 -0.54 9.60
C GLY A 257 -24.55 -1.57 10.72
N GLY A 258 -24.59 -1.18 11.99
CA GLY A 258 -24.91 -2.08 13.11
C GLY A 258 -23.85 -3.14 13.42
N ARG A 259 -22.59 -2.93 13.01
CA ARG A 259 -21.45 -3.80 13.33
C ARG A 259 -21.20 -3.77 14.83
N ARG A 260 -20.87 -4.93 15.41
CA ARG A 260 -20.41 -5.03 16.80
C ARG A 260 -18.96 -4.55 16.92
N LEU A 261 -18.16 -4.80 15.88
CA LEU A 261 -16.74 -4.52 15.89
C LEU A 261 -16.24 -4.14 14.48
N VAL A 262 -15.45 -3.08 14.41
CA VAL A 262 -14.56 -2.79 13.30
C VAL A 262 -13.13 -3.09 13.76
N ALA A 263 -12.39 -3.91 13.00
CA ALA A 263 -10.99 -4.19 13.29
C ALA A 263 -10.13 -3.75 12.09
N THR A 264 -9.20 -2.82 12.30
CA THR A 264 -8.23 -2.44 11.25
C THR A 264 -7.02 -3.34 11.30
N VAL A 265 -6.49 -3.71 10.13
CA VAL A 265 -5.33 -4.60 9.98
C VAL A 265 -4.31 -3.98 9.05
N GLU A 266 -3.10 -3.75 9.55
CA GLU A 266 -2.03 -3.10 8.80
C GLU A 266 -0.65 -3.63 9.19
N GLU A 267 0.22 -3.88 8.21
CA GLU A 267 1.65 -4.16 8.46
C GLU A 267 2.42 -2.84 8.58
N HIS A 268 2.03 -2.06 9.56
CA HIS A 268 2.53 -0.74 9.88
C HIS A 268 2.35 -0.52 11.38
N SER A 269 3.04 0.45 11.97
CA SER A 269 2.81 0.84 13.37
C SER A 269 1.32 1.15 13.60
N VAL A 270 0.80 0.79 14.79
CA VAL A 270 -0.55 1.20 15.20
C VAL A 270 -0.69 2.72 15.35
N VAL A 271 0.41 3.47 15.23
CA VAL A 271 0.43 4.94 15.34
C VAL A 271 0.37 5.58 13.95
N GLY A 272 -0.67 6.33 13.67
CA GLY A 272 -0.78 7.21 12.49
C GLY A 272 -1.12 6.54 11.16
N GLY A 273 -1.22 5.18 11.09
CA GLY A 273 -1.54 4.45 9.86
C GLY A 273 -3.04 4.40 9.52
N LEU A 274 -3.47 3.29 8.88
CA LEU A 274 -4.87 3.04 8.52
C LEU A 274 -5.79 3.07 9.74
N GLY A 275 -5.39 2.41 10.83
CA GLY A 275 -6.20 2.34 12.04
C GLY A 275 -6.47 3.71 12.67
N ALA A 276 -5.52 4.65 12.55
CA ALA A 276 -5.74 6.04 12.97
C ALA A 276 -6.71 6.75 12.01
N ALA A 277 -6.55 6.61 10.69
CA ALA A 277 -7.44 7.22 9.70
C ALA A 277 -8.91 6.79 9.87
N VAL A 278 -9.12 5.49 10.06
CA VAL A 278 -10.46 4.93 10.30
C VAL A 278 -11.02 5.42 11.64
N ALA A 279 -10.20 5.46 12.70
CA ALA A 279 -10.63 5.95 14.02
C ALA A 279 -11.05 7.42 13.99
N GLU A 280 -10.26 8.28 13.34
CA GLU A 280 -10.55 9.70 13.14
C GLU A 280 -11.93 9.87 12.52
N ARG A 281 -12.21 9.15 11.41
CA ARG A 281 -13.50 9.27 10.71
C ARG A 281 -14.67 8.67 11.50
N LEU A 282 -14.49 7.49 12.11
CA LEU A 282 -15.58 6.84 12.90
C LEU A 282 -16.03 7.70 14.07
N LEU A 283 -15.10 8.40 14.74
CA LEU A 283 -15.43 9.23 15.90
C LEU A 283 -16.23 10.50 15.54
N GLU A 284 -16.13 10.99 14.31
CA GLU A 284 -16.93 12.13 13.82
C GLU A 284 -18.44 11.79 13.75
N HIS A 285 -18.80 10.50 13.63
CA HIS A 285 -20.20 10.08 13.47
C HIS A 285 -20.99 10.00 14.78
N GLY A 286 -20.36 9.86 15.92
CA GLY A 286 -21.04 9.52 17.17
C GLY A 286 -21.74 8.14 17.11
N GLY A 287 -21.70 7.36 18.20
CA GLY A 287 -22.30 6.01 18.22
C GLY A 287 -21.60 4.97 17.36
N ALA A 288 -20.33 5.18 17.03
CA ALA A 288 -19.52 4.25 16.26
C ALA A 288 -19.39 2.87 16.94
N PRO A 289 -19.25 1.77 16.16
CA PRO A 289 -18.98 0.45 16.70
C PRO A 289 -17.67 0.42 17.48
N ALA A 290 -17.46 -0.62 18.29
CA ALA A 290 -16.17 -0.83 18.92
C ALA A 290 -15.06 -0.91 17.87
N LEU A 291 -13.92 -0.29 18.14
CA LEU A 291 -12.76 -0.32 17.26
C LEU A 291 -11.62 -1.15 17.89
N LEU A 292 -11.00 -2.01 17.08
CA LEU A 292 -9.78 -2.74 17.41
C LEU A 292 -8.72 -2.42 16.32
N ARG A 293 -7.58 -1.88 16.72
CA ARG A 293 -6.48 -1.64 15.78
C ARG A 293 -5.45 -2.75 15.90
N LEU A 294 -5.18 -3.44 14.80
CA LEU A 294 -4.19 -4.50 14.67
C LEU A 294 -3.08 -4.05 13.73
N GLY A 295 -1.89 -3.89 14.27
CA GLY A 295 -0.70 -3.44 13.57
C GLY A 295 0.54 -3.78 14.38
N MET A 296 1.69 -3.35 13.89
CA MET A 296 2.98 -3.50 14.59
C MET A 296 2.97 -2.63 15.85
N PRO A 297 3.52 -3.12 16.96
CA PRO A 297 3.61 -2.35 18.18
C PRO A 297 4.49 -1.10 18.00
N ASP A 298 4.23 -0.06 18.79
CA ASP A 298 5.05 1.17 18.83
C ASP A 298 6.39 0.88 19.52
N ALA A 299 7.24 0.12 18.82
CA ALA A 299 8.58 -0.25 19.27
C ALA A 299 9.45 -0.70 18.09
N TYR A 300 10.72 -0.36 18.09
CA TYR A 300 11.66 -0.93 17.12
C TYR A 300 11.78 -2.44 17.28
N GLN A 301 11.72 -3.15 16.16
CA GLN A 301 11.77 -4.60 16.13
C GLN A 301 13.22 -5.09 15.97
N ASN A 302 13.56 -6.19 16.62
CA ASN A 302 14.83 -6.88 16.36
C ASN A 302 14.79 -7.54 14.97
N ALA A 303 15.98 -7.73 14.38
CA ALA A 303 16.11 -8.41 13.09
C ALA A 303 15.55 -9.83 13.15
N ASP A 304 14.66 -10.13 12.20
CA ASP A 304 14.07 -11.46 12.01
C ASP A 304 13.38 -11.54 10.64
N SER A 305 12.88 -12.72 10.26
CA SER A 305 12.05 -12.90 9.08
C SER A 305 10.72 -12.12 9.22
N GLN A 306 10.17 -11.67 8.09
CA GLN A 306 8.85 -11.01 8.07
C GLN A 306 7.79 -11.88 8.76
N ALA A 307 7.78 -13.19 8.48
CA ALA A 307 6.82 -14.12 9.08
C ALA A 307 6.90 -14.14 10.62
N ALA A 308 8.11 -14.23 11.19
CA ALA A 308 8.30 -14.22 12.63
C ALA A 308 7.94 -12.87 13.27
N LEU A 309 8.22 -11.75 12.58
CA LEU A 309 7.84 -10.41 13.03
C LEU A 309 6.32 -10.27 13.08
N LEU A 310 5.61 -10.68 12.03
CA LEU A 310 4.15 -10.65 11.97
C LEU A 310 3.51 -11.60 12.99
N GLU A 311 4.09 -12.76 13.23
CA GLU A 311 3.61 -13.70 14.25
C GLU A 311 3.71 -13.08 15.66
N ARG A 312 4.85 -12.50 16.03
CA ARG A 312 5.03 -11.80 17.32
C ARG A 312 4.07 -10.62 17.49
N ALA A 313 3.75 -9.93 16.42
CA ALA A 313 2.77 -8.84 16.42
C ALA A 313 1.30 -9.32 16.47
N GLY A 314 1.06 -10.63 16.36
CA GLY A 314 -0.29 -11.19 16.27
C GLY A 314 -1.00 -10.89 14.96
N LEU A 315 -0.24 -10.66 13.88
CA LEU A 315 -0.72 -10.33 12.54
C LEU A 315 -0.78 -11.55 11.60
N THR A 316 -0.69 -12.77 12.14
CA THR A 316 -1.09 -13.98 11.41
C THR A 316 -2.60 -14.08 11.33
N ALA A 317 -3.15 -14.86 10.40
CA ALA A 317 -4.60 -15.09 10.30
C ALA A 317 -5.20 -15.58 11.64
N ALA A 318 -4.54 -16.55 12.28
CA ALA A 318 -4.95 -17.07 13.60
C ALA A 318 -4.86 -15.99 14.69
N GLY A 319 -3.81 -15.18 14.70
CA GLY A 319 -3.60 -14.09 15.64
C GLY A 319 -4.67 -13.02 15.50
N ILE A 320 -4.97 -12.58 14.27
CA ILE A 320 -6.05 -11.62 13.98
C ILE A 320 -7.39 -12.16 14.45
N ALA A 321 -7.74 -13.41 14.09
CA ALA A 321 -9.00 -14.03 14.52
C ALA A 321 -9.11 -14.17 16.04
N ALA A 322 -8.02 -14.53 16.72
CA ALA A 322 -7.97 -14.63 18.17
C ALA A 322 -8.24 -13.28 18.87
N ARG A 323 -7.58 -12.22 18.39
CA ARG A 323 -7.77 -10.85 18.91
C ARG A 323 -9.19 -10.33 18.71
N VAL A 324 -9.80 -10.65 17.56
CA VAL A 324 -11.21 -10.30 17.27
C VAL A 324 -12.14 -11.01 18.24
N ARG A 325 -11.97 -12.34 18.43
CA ARG A 325 -12.78 -13.13 19.40
C ARG A 325 -12.65 -12.60 20.83
N GLU A 326 -11.43 -12.34 21.26
CA GLU A 326 -11.17 -11.75 22.57
C GLU A 326 -11.88 -10.40 22.75
N ARG A 327 -11.85 -9.54 21.73
CA ARG A 327 -12.52 -8.24 21.79
C ARG A 327 -14.04 -8.36 21.81
N LEU A 328 -14.62 -9.31 21.07
CA LEU A 328 -16.06 -9.58 21.05
C LEU A 328 -16.56 -10.15 22.39
N SER A 329 -15.73 -10.92 23.11
CA SER A 329 -16.09 -11.50 24.40
C SER A 329 -16.09 -10.51 25.57
N ARG A 330 -15.44 -9.36 25.40
CA ARG A 330 -15.37 -8.29 26.42
C ARG A 330 -16.51 -7.28 26.32
N GLY A 331 -17.47 -7.47 25.40
CA GLY A 331 -18.63 -6.61 25.15
C GLY A 331 -18.31 -5.52 24.20
#